data_18e8bbdad502cb876f855c3a9f18b206
#
_entry.id   18e8bbdad502cb876f855c3a9f18b206
#
_cell.length_a   1.000
_cell.length_b   1.000
_cell.length_c   1.000
_cell.angle_alpha   90.00
_cell.angle_beta   90.00
_cell.angle_gamma   90.00
#
_symmetry.space_group_name_H-M   'P 1'
#
loop_
_entity.id
_entity.type
_entity.pdbx_description
1 polymer ?
#
loop_
_entity_poly.entity_id
_entity_poly.type
_entity_poly.pdbx_seq_one_letter_code
_entity_poly.pdbx_strand_id
1 'polypeptide(L)'
;MLYTPHGYAHILMGRNRKTFVYEIMEKILGKTNAVTLTCCESEDAVAKTLGKRTAYIETGVNLEDLSEALDAIKPVHNEKFTVFTLGRVCTQKQPALFNRIAELVPEAQFVWIGNGELENELTASNMEVTGWKARKEALAMAKGADAYVLCSYGEAIAMSLIENMFMKKLCLVSNTMGNKSVIKDGYNGYLCETAEDYAARIREAMVNFPAELPENAYNDVMNIYNTHEMKRKYVAFYNAIIDGIHKF
;
A
#
# COMPACT_ATOMS: atom_id res chain seq x y z
N MET A 1 11.34 -6.98 25.51
CA MET A 1 11.76 -7.27 24.12
C MET A 1 10.67 -6.74 23.20
N LEU A 2 11.05 -6.04 22.13
CA LEU A 2 10.12 -5.56 21.08
C LEU A 2 10.28 -6.44 19.84
N TYR A 3 9.17 -6.71 19.17
CA TYR A 3 9.10 -7.44 17.91
C TYR A 3 8.27 -6.65 16.91
N THR A 4 8.78 -6.42 15.71
CA THR A 4 8.07 -5.69 14.63
C THR A 4 7.95 -6.61 13.42
N PRO A 5 6.76 -7.15 13.12
CA PRO A 5 6.56 -8.17 12.08
C PRO A 5 6.63 -7.63 10.65
N HIS A 6 6.20 -6.38 10.41
CA HIS A 6 6.03 -5.79 9.06
C HIS A 6 5.18 -6.66 8.12
N GLY A 7 4.08 -7.20 8.64
CA GLY A 7 3.16 -8.09 7.95
C GLY A 7 3.25 -9.55 8.38
N TYR A 8 2.16 -10.26 8.21
CA TYR A 8 2.03 -11.67 8.56
C TYR A 8 1.92 -12.51 7.29
N ALA A 9 2.79 -13.52 7.13
CA ALA A 9 2.86 -14.32 5.90
C ALA A 9 1.53 -14.97 5.52
N HIS A 10 0.72 -15.41 6.49
CA HIS A 10 -0.58 -16.02 6.24
C HIS A 10 -1.64 -15.02 5.70
N ILE A 11 -1.38 -13.72 5.80
CA ILE A 11 -2.22 -12.67 5.25
C ILE A 11 -1.65 -12.18 3.92
N LEU A 12 -0.35 -11.88 3.88
CA LEU A 12 0.32 -11.32 2.70
C LEU A 12 0.29 -12.26 1.48
N MET A 13 0.35 -13.58 1.71
CA MET A 13 0.42 -14.60 0.66
C MET A 13 -0.91 -15.33 0.44
N GLY A 14 -1.99 -14.87 1.09
CA GLY A 14 -3.25 -15.59 1.14
C GLY A 14 -3.20 -16.86 2.00
N ARG A 15 -4.37 -17.36 2.41
CA ARG A 15 -4.48 -18.52 3.31
C ARG A 15 -4.30 -19.83 2.55
N ASN A 16 -3.21 -20.56 2.80
CA ASN A 16 -2.92 -21.86 2.23
C ASN A 16 -2.24 -22.78 3.27
N ARG A 17 -1.97 -24.06 2.90
CA ARG A 17 -1.34 -25.02 3.84
C ARG A 17 0.03 -24.59 4.37
N LYS A 18 0.83 -23.89 3.56
CA LYS A 18 2.15 -23.40 3.97
C LYS A 18 2.02 -22.23 4.94
N THR A 19 1.12 -21.30 4.65
CA THR A 19 0.92 -20.11 5.49
C THR A 19 0.25 -20.42 6.83
N PHE A 20 -0.49 -21.53 6.95
CA PHE A 20 -1.03 -22.04 8.21
C PHE A 20 0.07 -22.37 9.24
N VAL A 21 1.22 -22.90 8.79
CA VAL A 21 2.36 -23.15 9.68
C VAL A 21 2.89 -21.85 10.28
N TYR A 22 2.98 -20.79 9.49
CA TYR A 22 3.40 -19.47 9.99
C TYR A 22 2.40 -18.92 11.02
N GLU A 23 1.10 -19.10 10.81
CA GLU A 23 0.08 -18.69 11.80
C GLU A 23 0.27 -19.39 13.14
N ILE A 24 0.57 -20.70 13.13
CA ILE A 24 0.85 -21.46 14.35
C ILE A 24 2.11 -20.93 15.05
N MET A 25 3.17 -20.67 14.29
CA MET A 25 4.42 -20.11 14.83
C MET A 25 4.17 -18.74 15.48
N GLU A 26 3.40 -17.88 14.82
CA GLU A 26 3.04 -16.56 15.36
C GLU A 26 2.21 -16.66 16.65
N LYS A 27 1.28 -17.62 16.74
CA LYS A 27 0.52 -17.91 17.98
C LYS A 27 1.42 -18.40 19.12
N ILE A 28 2.44 -19.19 18.83
CA ILE A 28 3.42 -19.63 19.85
C ILE A 28 4.24 -18.42 20.32
N LEU A 29 4.72 -17.58 19.40
CA LEU A 29 5.44 -16.35 19.71
C LEU A 29 4.58 -15.36 20.50
N GLY A 30 3.26 -15.33 20.23
CA GLY A 30 2.31 -14.50 20.97
C GLY A 30 2.22 -14.79 22.47
N LYS A 31 2.62 -15.99 22.89
CA LYS A 31 2.66 -16.39 24.32
C LYS A 31 3.92 -15.91 25.04
N THR A 32 4.87 -15.29 24.34
CA THR A 32 6.07 -14.71 24.95
C THR A 32 5.78 -13.36 25.60
N ASN A 33 6.68 -12.90 26.47
CA ASN A 33 6.60 -11.56 27.09
C ASN A 33 7.05 -10.42 26.15
N ALA A 34 7.19 -10.68 24.85
CA ALA A 34 7.52 -9.66 23.87
C ALA A 34 6.30 -8.76 23.60
N VAL A 35 6.56 -7.47 23.44
CA VAL A 35 5.57 -6.53 22.90
C VAL A 35 5.73 -6.49 21.39
N THR A 36 4.64 -6.68 20.67
CA THR A 36 4.61 -6.57 19.21
C THR A 36 4.24 -5.14 18.84
N LEU A 37 5.14 -4.46 18.15
CA LEU A 37 4.90 -3.12 17.61
C LEU A 37 4.62 -3.25 16.11
N THR A 38 3.37 -3.06 15.74
CA THR A 38 2.90 -3.15 14.35
C THR A 38 2.93 -1.78 13.67
N CYS A 39 2.80 -1.74 12.34
CA CYS A 39 2.90 -0.51 11.58
C CYS A 39 1.54 0.10 11.20
N CYS A 40 0.43 -0.54 11.54
CA CYS A 40 -0.91 0.03 11.35
C CYS A 40 -1.95 -0.65 12.23
N GLU A 41 -3.11 0.00 12.35
CA GLU A 41 -4.23 -0.48 13.17
C GLU A 41 -4.73 -1.87 12.75
N SER A 42 -4.89 -2.13 11.45
CA SER A 42 -5.37 -3.43 10.97
C SER A 42 -4.37 -4.56 11.19
N GLU A 43 -3.07 -4.30 11.16
CA GLU A 43 -2.04 -5.25 11.55
C GLU A 43 -2.05 -5.51 13.06
N ASP A 44 -2.27 -4.46 13.88
CA ASP A 44 -2.42 -4.56 15.32
C ASP A 44 -3.63 -5.42 15.71
N ALA A 45 -4.76 -5.24 15.02
CA ALA A 45 -5.93 -6.08 15.22
C ALA A 45 -5.62 -7.57 14.96
N VAL A 46 -4.86 -7.88 13.91
CA VAL A 46 -4.39 -9.25 13.65
C VAL A 46 -3.45 -9.74 14.76
N ALA A 47 -2.48 -8.92 15.19
CA ALA A 47 -1.57 -9.27 16.27
C ALA A 47 -2.32 -9.65 17.56
N LYS A 48 -3.38 -8.92 17.91
CA LYS A 48 -4.25 -9.23 19.07
C LYS A 48 -4.91 -10.60 18.95
N THR A 49 -5.36 -11.01 17.76
CA THR A 49 -5.94 -12.35 17.55
C THR A 49 -4.93 -13.48 17.74
N LEU A 50 -3.63 -13.18 17.59
CA LEU A 50 -2.53 -14.10 17.81
C LEU A 50 -2.08 -14.16 19.29
N GLY A 51 -2.80 -13.47 20.19
CA GLY A 51 -2.53 -13.46 21.63
C GLY A 51 -1.35 -12.58 22.05
N LYS A 52 -0.97 -11.62 21.22
CA LYS A 52 0.19 -10.73 21.46
C LYS A 52 -0.20 -9.52 22.30
N ARG A 53 0.76 -9.03 23.09
CA ARG A 53 0.72 -7.68 23.65
C ARG A 53 1.16 -6.71 22.57
N THR A 54 0.33 -5.74 22.22
CA THR A 54 0.54 -4.96 21.00
C THR A 54 0.42 -3.46 21.21
N ALA A 55 1.13 -2.73 20.37
CA ALA A 55 0.89 -1.32 20.06
C ALA A 55 1.16 -1.13 18.56
N TYR A 56 0.72 -0.02 17.97
CA TYR A 56 1.06 0.31 16.60
C TYR A 56 1.56 1.74 16.46
N ILE A 57 2.44 1.94 15.49
CA ILE A 57 2.94 3.24 15.05
C ILE A 57 2.97 3.19 13.52
N GLU A 58 2.25 4.10 12.89
CA GLU A 58 2.15 4.16 11.44
C GLU A 58 3.52 4.45 10.82
N THR A 59 3.85 3.66 9.81
CA THR A 59 5.04 3.89 8.99
C THR A 59 4.81 5.10 8.08
N GLY A 60 5.85 5.90 7.91
CA GLY A 60 5.80 7.10 7.08
C GLY A 60 6.95 7.22 6.10
N VAL A 61 6.76 8.03 5.06
CA VAL A 61 7.78 8.39 4.06
C VAL A 61 8.60 9.59 4.55
N ASN A 62 9.85 9.68 4.08
CA ASN A 62 10.64 10.90 4.23
C ASN A 62 10.16 11.93 3.22
N LEU A 63 9.52 12.99 3.72
CA LEU A 63 8.90 14.03 2.88
C LEU A 63 9.93 14.82 2.10
N GLU A 64 11.06 15.14 2.71
CA GLU A 64 12.13 15.93 2.11
C GLU A 64 12.77 15.16 0.95
N ASP A 65 13.17 13.90 1.18
CA ASP A 65 13.77 13.05 0.15
C ASP A 65 12.81 12.81 -1.02
N LEU A 66 11.52 12.62 -0.71
CA LEU A 66 10.51 12.37 -1.74
C LEU A 66 10.21 13.63 -2.54
N SER A 67 10.09 14.80 -1.88
CA SER A 67 9.91 16.09 -2.55
C SER A 67 11.10 16.43 -3.46
N GLU A 68 12.33 16.31 -2.96
CA GLU A 68 13.54 16.55 -3.74
C GLU A 68 13.62 15.61 -4.96
N ALA A 69 13.31 14.33 -4.76
CA ALA A 69 13.28 13.36 -5.86
C ALA A 69 12.24 13.72 -6.92
N LEU A 70 11.06 14.20 -6.52
CA LEU A 70 9.98 14.58 -7.42
C LEU A 70 10.26 15.91 -8.15
N ASP A 71 10.92 16.86 -7.50
CA ASP A 71 11.29 18.15 -8.11
C ASP A 71 12.37 17.97 -9.19
N ALA A 72 13.24 16.98 -9.00
CA ALA A 72 14.33 16.66 -9.94
C ALA A 72 13.89 15.88 -11.19
N ILE A 73 12.59 15.54 -11.32
CA ILE A 73 12.07 14.73 -12.43
C ILE A 73 10.92 15.43 -13.17
N LYS A 74 10.87 15.17 -14.48
CA LYS A 74 9.71 15.52 -15.29
C LYS A 74 8.76 14.33 -15.37
N PRO A 75 7.43 14.55 -15.34
CA PRO A 75 6.47 13.47 -15.55
C PRO A 75 6.61 12.91 -16.97
N VAL A 76 6.39 11.62 -17.12
CA VAL A 76 6.19 11.00 -18.45
C VAL A 76 4.81 11.45 -18.93
N HIS A 77 4.75 12.01 -20.14
CA HIS A 77 3.46 12.42 -20.69
C HIS A 77 2.70 11.20 -21.22
N ASN A 78 1.43 11.11 -20.87
CA ASN A 78 0.52 10.07 -21.34
C ASN A 78 -0.64 10.73 -22.11
N GLU A 79 -1.00 10.15 -23.26
CA GLU A 79 -2.13 10.64 -24.08
C GLU A 79 -3.49 10.15 -23.57
N LYS A 80 -3.49 9.00 -22.87
CA LYS A 80 -4.69 8.38 -22.30
C LYS A 80 -4.69 8.47 -20.79
N PHE A 81 -5.87 8.37 -20.20
CA PHE A 81 -5.99 8.13 -18.76
C PHE A 81 -5.18 6.89 -18.37
N THR A 82 -4.20 7.09 -17.51
CA THR A 82 -3.22 6.07 -17.19
C THR A 82 -3.40 5.56 -15.77
N VAL A 83 -3.69 4.27 -15.67
CA VAL A 83 -3.78 3.51 -14.43
C VAL A 83 -2.49 2.73 -14.24
N PHE A 84 -1.88 2.82 -13.08
CA PHE A 84 -0.64 2.10 -12.85
C PHE A 84 -0.58 1.40 -11.50
N THR A 85 0.30 0.44 -11.41
CA THR A 85 0.79 -0.14 -10.16
C THR A 85 2.31 -0.17 -10.14
N LEU A 86 2.91 -0.26 -8.94
CA LEU A 86 4.36 -0.26 -8.77
C LEU A 86 4.78 -1.36 -7.80
N GLY A 87 5.69 -2.21 -8.24
CA GLY A 87 6.25 -3.26 -7.41
C GLY A 87 6.52 -4.55 -8.16
N ARG A 88 6.92 -5.59 -7.40
CA ARG A 88 7.21 -6.90 -7.95
C ARG A 88 5.94 -7.58 -8.46
N VAL A 89 6.00 -8.18 -9.66
CA VAL A 89 4.90 -8.99 -10.23
C VAL A 89 4.90 -10.36 -9.55
N CYS A 90 4.15 -10.48 -8.46
CA CYS A 90 4.14 -11.68 -7.61
C CYS A 90 2.73 -11.97 -7.05
N THR A 91 2.55 -13.16 -6.50
CA THR A 91 1.26 -13.62 -5.95
C THR A 91 0.63 -12.61 -4.98
N GLN A 92 1.42 -12.00 -4.09
CA GLN A 92 0.91 -11.00 -3.14
C GLN A 92 0.19 -9.83 -3.83
N LYS A 93 0.73 -9.37 -4.96
CA LYS A 93 0.23 -8.19 -5.70
C LYS A 93 -0.91 -8.51 -6.67
N GLN A 94 -1.29 -9.78 -6.81
CA GLN A 94 -2.41 -10.25 -7.64
C GLN A 94 -2.40 -9.72 -9.09
N PRO A 95 -1.38 -10.04 -9.91
CA PRO A 95 -1.31 -9.55 -11.28
C PRO A 95 -2.52 -9.96 -12.14
N ALA A 96 -3.08 -11.15 -11.94
CA ALA A 96 -4.30 -11.58 -12.64
C ALA A 96 -5.49 -10.66 -12.36
N LEU A 97 -5.65 -10.14 -11.13
CA LEU A 97 -6.70 -9.18 -10.81
C LEU A 97 -6.45 -7.85 -11.53
N PHE A 98 -5.20 -7.34 -11.50
CA PHE A 98 -4.85 -6.10 -12.20
C PHE A 98 -5.07 -6.24 -13.73
N ASN A 99 -4.72 -7.40 -14.31
CA ASN A 99 -4.99 -7.70 -15.71
C ASN A 99 -6.49 -7.70 -16.01
N ARG A 100 -7.29 -8.33 -15.14
CA ARG A 100 -8.76 -8.36 -15.30
C ARG A 100 -9.38 -6.95 -15.25
N ILE A 101 -8.86 -6.06 -14.41
CA ILE A 101 -9.30 -4.66 -14.37
C ILE A 101 -8.97 -3.97 -15.71
N ALA A 102 -7.77 -4.20 -16.26
CA ALA A 102 -7.37 -3.66 -17.56
C ALA A 102 -8.28 -4.13 -18.70
N GLU A 103 -8.63 -5.40 -18.73
CA GLU A 103 -9.60 -5.96 -19.71
C GLU A 103 -10.98 -5.32 -19.61
N LEU A 104 -11.41 -4.98 -18.38
CA LEU A 104 -12.70 -4.31 -18.16
C LEU A 104 -12.70 -2.84 -18.54
N VAL A 105 -11.54 -2.18 -18.65
CA VAL A 105 -11.43 -0.74 -18.98
C VAL A 105 -10.49 -0.56 -20.19
N PRO A 106 -10.86 -1.05 -21.40
CA PRO A 106 -10.00 -0.99 -22.57
C PRO A 106 -9.71 0.45 -23.07
N GLU A 107 -10.49 1.41 -22.64
CA GLU A 107 -10.34 2.84 -22.96
C GLU A 107 -9.17 3.52 -22.22
N ALA A 108 -8.71 2.98 -21.09
CA ALA A 108 -7.57 3.46 -20.34
C ALA A 108 -6.28 2.70 -20.69
N GLN A 109 -5.13 3.31 -20.43
CA GLN A 109 -3.83 2.65 -20.47
C GLN A 109 -3.49 2.10 -19.09
N PHE A 110 -3.02 0.85 -19.02
CA PHE A 110 -2.54 0.23 -17.78
C PHE A 110 -1.04 0.01 -17.83
N VAL A 111 -0.37 0.31 -16.73
CA VAL A 111 1.09 0.20 -16.63
C VAL A 111 1.47 -0.53 -15.34
N TRP A 112 2.20 -1.64 -15.46
CA TRP A 112 2.86 -2.26 -14.32
C TRP A 112 4.32 -1.83 -14.28
N ILE A 113 4.69 -1.00 -13.31
CA ILE A 113 6.08 -0.54 -13.13
C ILE A 113 6.80 -1.55 -12.24
N GLY A 114 7.55 -2.44 -12.85
CA GLY A 114 8.28 -3.52 -12.18
C GLY A 114 8.31 -4.81 -12.97
N ASN A 115 8.92 -5.85 -12.40
CA ASN A 115 9.01 -7.18 -12.98
C ASN A 115 8.78 -8.26 -11.92
N GLY A 116 8.67 -9.52 -12.34
CA GLY A 116 8.54 -10.65 -11.44
C GLY A 116 8.14 -11.95 -12.12
N GLU A 117 7.94 -12.98 -11.30
CA GLU A 117 7.69 -14.35 -11.75
C GLU A 117 6.32 -14.57 -12.45
N LEU A 118 5.38 -13.64 -12.28
CA LEU A 118 4.01 -13.77 -12.80
C LEU A 118 3.70 -12.75 -13.92
N GLU A 119 4.70 -12.24 -14.62
CA GLU A 119 4.49 -11.30 -15.75
C GLU A 119 3.60 -11.89 -16.86
N ASN A 120 3.62 -13.21 -17.02
CA ASN A 120 2.77 -13.91 -17.99
C ASN A 120 1.26 -13.82 -17.69
N GLU A 121 0.86 -13.36 -16.52
CA GLU A 121 -0.54 -13.07 -16.17
C GLU A 121 -1.02 -11.70 -16.68
N LEU A 122 -0.11 -10.83 -17.14
CA LEU A 122 -0.40 -9.47 -17.61
C LEU A 122 -0.48 -9.45 -19.15
N THR A 123 -1.64 -9.80 -19.68
CA THR A 123 -1.85 -10.07 -21.12
C THR A 123 -2.86 -9.14 -21.79
N ALA A 124 -3.52 -8.24 -21.05
CA ALA A 124 -4.51 -7.33 -21.60
C ALA A 124 -3.89 -6.42 -22.68
N SER A 125 -4.62 -6.14 -23.77
CA SER A 125 -4.11 -5.42 -24.93
C SER A 125 -3.74 -3.96 -24.66
N ASN A 126 -4.26 -3.39 -23.57
CA ASN A 126 -3.98 -2.04 -23.08
C ASN A 126 -3.00 -2.04 -21.88
N MET A 127 -2.24 -3.13 -21.70
CA MET A 127 -1.28 -3.33 -20.61
C MET A 127 0.15 -3.14 -21.11
N GLU A 128 0.94 -2.39 -20.33
CA GLU A 128 2.39 -2.30 -20.47
C GLU A 128 3.06 -2.82 -19.18
N VAL A 129 4.05 -3.70 -19.33
CA VAL A 129 4.93 -4.13 -18.23
C VAL A 129 6.31 -3.56 -18.50
N THR A 130 6.76 -2.64 -17.64
CA THR A 130 7.98 -1.88 -17.92
C THR A 130 9.27 -2.62 -17.61
N GLY A 131 9.20 -3.75 -16.92
CA GLY A 131 10.35 -4.34 -16.26
C GLY A 131 10.82 -3.51 -15.06
N TRP A 132 11.92 -3.92 -14.45
CA TRP A 132 12.53 -3.17 -13.35
C TRP A 132 12.97 -1.78 -13.82
N LYS A 133 12.66 -0.76 -13.00
CA LYS A 133 13.04 0.64 -13.23
C LYS A 133 13.83 1.19 -12.05
N ALA A 134 14.81 2.03 -12.31
CA ALA A 134 15.43 2.82 -11.26
C ALA A 134 14.40 3.74 -10.60
N ARG A 135 14.58 4.06 -9.30
CA ARG A 135 13.60 4.87 -8.54
C ARG A 135 13.19 6.15 -9.25
N LYS A 136 14.15 6.87 -9.86
CA LYS A 136 13.90 8.12 -10.59
C LYS A 136 12.97 7.91 -11.79
N GLU A 137 13.17 6.84 -12.54
CA GLU A 137 12.34 6.51 -13.70
C GLU A 137 10.94 6.06 -13.28
N ALA A 138 10.86 5.19 -12.25
CA ALA A 138 9.59 4.75 -11.70
C ALA A 138 8.73 5.91 -11.17
N LEU A 139 9.34 6.85 -10.45
CA LEU A 139 8.67 8.07 -9.97
C LEU A 139 8.25 8.99 -11.12
N ALA A 140 9.04 9.09 -12.20
CA ALA A 140 8.67 9.91 -13.37
C ALA A 140 7.43 9.35 -14.09
N MET A 141 7.34 8.02 -14.23
CA MET A 141 6.16 7.34 -14.78
C MET A 141 4.96 7.52 -13.86
N ALA A 142 5.11 7.26 -12.56
CA ALA A 142 4.06 7.45 -11.56
C ALA A 142 3.56 8.91 -11.52
N LYS A 143 4.47 9.89 -11.61
CA LYS A 143 4.12 11.33 -11.63
C LYS A 143 3.27 11.70 -12.84
N GLY A 144 3.47 11.04 -13.99
CA GLY A 144 2.71 11.28 -15.22
C GLY A 144 1.38 10.55 -15.32
N ALA A 145 1.14 9.54 -14.49
CA ALA A 145 -0.10 8.76 -14.50
C ALA A 145 -1.21 9.40 -13.64
N ASP A 146 -2.44 8.92 -13.77
CA ASP A 146 -3.63 9.50 -13.14
C ASP A 146 -4.06 8.75 -11.88
N ALA A 147 -4.11 7.41 -11.94
CA ALA A 147 -4.61 6.58 -10.86
C ALA A 147 -3.64 5.45 -10.50
N TYR A 148 -3.42 5.29 -9.20
CA TYR A 148 -2.64 4.19 -8.62
C TYR A 148 -3.57 3.08 -8.15
N VAL A 149 -3.33 1.85 -8.60
CA VAL A 149 -4.08 0.65 -8.21
C VAL A 149 -3.19 -0.31 -7.45
N LEU A 150 -3.65 -0.78 -6.29
CA LEU A 150 -2.97 -1.76 -5.45
C LEU A 150 -3.91 -2.92 -5.12
N CYS A 151 -3.74 -4.04 -5.84
CA CYS A 151 -4.57 -5.24 -5.74
C CYS A 151 -4.11 -6.26 -4.69
N SER A 152 -3.26 -5.91 -3.74
CA SER A 152 -2.61 -6.87 -2.83
C SER A 152 -3.60 -7.68 -1.99
N TYR A 153 -3.29 -8.96 -1.74
CA TYR A 153 -3.99 -9.77 -0.71
C TYR A 153 -3.89 -9.18 0.69
N GLY A 154 -2.83 -8.45 0.98
CA GLY A 154 -2.59 -7.73 2.22
C GLY A 154 -1.25 -7.04 2.19
N GLU A 155 -1.14 -6.01 3.00
CA GLU A 155 0.07 -5.22 3.21
C GLU A 155 0.23 -5.00 4.72
N ALA A 156 1.44 -4.67 5.15
CA ALA A 156 1.60 -4.02 6.45
C ALA A 156 1.21 -2.54 6.31
N ILE A 157 2.08 -1.74 5.70
CA ILE A 157 1.78 -0.48 5.02
C ILE A 157 2.60 -0.49 3.72
N ALA A 158 1.93 -0.35 2.58
CA ALA A 158 2.61 -0.26 1.30
C ALA A 158 3.24 1.13 1.14
N MET A 159 4.58 1.21 1.14
CA MET A 159 5.29 2.48 0.95
C MET A 159 4.92 3.14 -0.37
N SER A 160 4.74 2.34 -1.44
CA SER A 160 4.26 2.83 -2.73
C SER A 160 2.88 3.50 -2.65
N LEU A 161 1.97 3.04 -1.77
CA LEU A 161 0.69 3.71 -1.55
C LEU A 161 0.91 5.11 -0.97
N ILE A 162 1.71 5.23 0.08
CA ILE A 162 1.99 6.52 0.73
C ILE A 162 2.70 7.48 -0.24
N GLU A 163 3.67 7.00 -1.03
CA GLU A 163 4.34 7.80 -2.05
C GLU A 163 3.35 8.31 -3.12
N ASN A 164 2.38 7.48 -3.53
CA ASN A 164 1.37 7.88 -4.51
C ASN A 164 0.31 8.83 -3.93
N MET A 165 -0.06 8.67 -2.67
CA MET A 165 -0.87 9.65 -1.94
C MET A 165 -0.17 11.02 -1.88
N PHE A 166 1.15 11.04 -1.58
CA PHE A 166 1.95 12.27 -1.59
C PHE A 166 2.01 12.91 -2.99
N MET A 167 2.07 12.11 -4.04
CA MET A 167 2.02 12.59 -5.44
C MET A 167 0.61 13.00 -5.90
N LYS A 168 -0.38 12.99 -5.01
CA LYS A 168 -1.79 13.30 -5.31
C LYS A 168 -2.36 12.42 -6.43
N LYS A 169 -2.06 11.12 -6.40
CA LYS A 169 -2.67 10.15 -7.29
C LYS A 169 -3.99 9.67 -6.72
N LEU A 170 -4.98 9.45 -7.59
CA LEU A 170 -6.19 8.75 -7.16
C LEU A 170 -5.83 7.31 -6.80
N CYS A 171 -5.98 6.94 -5.54
CA CYS A 171 -5.61 5.62 -5.03
C CYS A 171 -6.83 4.71 -4.94
N LEU A 172 -6.79 3.59 -5.67
CA LEU A 172 -7.77 2.50 -5.59
C LEU A 172 -7.06 1.27 -5.06
N VAL A 173 -7.49 0.74 -3.92
CA VAL A 173 -6.76 -0.34 -3.26
C VAL A 173 -7.72 -1.45 -2.80
N SER A 174 -7.20 -2.68 -2.70
CA SER A 174 -7.97 -3.79 -2.14
C SER A 174 -8.34 -3.53 -0.67
N ASN A 175 -9.58 -3.91 -0.29
CA ASN A 175 -10.08 -3.79 1.10
C ASN A 175 -9.45 -4.86 2.00
N THR A 176 -8.15 -4.77 2.23
CA THR A 176 -7.37 -5.77 2.97
C THR A 176 -6.55 -5.13 4.09
N MET A 177 -5.91 -5.97 4.92
CA MET A 177 -5.00 -5.51 5.97
C MET A 177 -3.96 -4.55 5.39
N GLY A 178 -3.63 -3.50 6.11
CA GLY A 178 -2.74 -2.42 5.71
C GLY A 178 -3.46 -1.36 4.89
N ASN A 179 -4.01 -1.72 3.73
CA ASN A 179 -4.69 -0.77 2.84
C ASN A 179 -5.84 -0.04 3.53
N LYS A 180 -6.74 -0.79 4.22
CA LYS A 180 -7.89 -0.22 4.95
C LYS A 180 -7.52 0.61 6.18
N SER A 181 -6.27 0.55 6.64
CA SER A 181 -5.77 1.45 7.69
C SER A 181 -5.32 2.80 7.14
N VAL A 182 -5.01 2.85 5.85
CA VAL A 182 -4.51 4.04 5.16
C VAL A 182 -5.61 4.72 4.36
N ILE A 183 -6.36 3.94 3.57
CA ILE A 183 -7.45 4.46 2.75
C ILE A 183 -8.78 4.42 3.51
N LYS A 184 -9.42 5.57 3.57
CA LYS A 184 -10.81 5.76 4.02
C LYS A 184 -11.67 5.92 2.78
N ASP A 185 -12.53 4.93 2.52
CA ASP A 185 -13.32 4.84 1.29
C ASP A 185 -14.13 6.13 1.02
N GLY A 186 -14.00 6.68 -0.18
CA GLY A 186 -14.66 7.91 -0.60
C GLY A 186 -14.15 9.21 0.04
N TYR A 187 -13.09 9.15 0.85
CA TYR A 187 -12.48 10.33 1.47
C TYR A 187 -11.08 10.65 0.91
N ASN A 188 -10.15 9.68 0.91
CA ASN A 188 -8.78 9.85 0.44
C ASN A 188 -8.38 8.82 -0.63
N GLY A 189 -9.35 8.04 -1.12
CA GLY A 189 -9.20 6.99 -2.12
C GLY A 189 -10.40 6.05 -2.07
N TYR A 190 -10.29 4.92 -2.76
CA TYR A 190 -11.33 3.90 -2.80
C TYR A 190 -10.82 2.54 -2.32
N LEU A 191 -11.67 1.85 -1.52
CA LEU A 191 -11.52 0.44 -1.16
C LEU A 191 -12.35 -0.39 -2.14
N CYS A 192 -11.71 -1.31 -2.86
CA CYS A 192 -12.34 -2.15 -3.87
C CYS A 192 -12.20 -3.63 -3.50
N GLU A 193 -13.19 -4.45 -3.85
CA GLU A 193 -13.21 -5.88 -3.57
C GLU A 193 -13.12 -6.72 -4.84
N THR A 194 -13.72 -6.25 -5.93
CA THR A 194 -13.80 -6.96 -7.21
C THR A 194 -13.18 -6.15 -8.35
N ALA A 195 -12.83 -6.81 -9.46
CA ALA A 195 -12.35 -6.13 -10.66
C ALA A 195 -13.36 -5.11 -11.19
N GLU A 196 -14.65 -5.43 -11.06
CA GLU A 196 -15.78 -4.60 -11.46
C GLU A 196 -15.86 -3.32 -10.62
N ASP A 197 -15.58 -3.38 -9.29
CA ASP A 197 -15.51 -2.19 -8.42
C ASP A 197 -14.40 -1.24 -8.88
N TYR A 198 -13.19 -1.77 -9.10
CA TYR A 198 -12.07 -0.98 -9.63
C TYR A 198 -12.44 -0.35 -10.98
N ALA A 199 -12.98 -1.13 -11.91
CA ALA A 199 -13.33 -0.66 -13.25
C ALA A 199 -14.40 0.44 -13.20
N ALA A 200 -15.40 0.33 -12.34
CA ALA A 200 -16.42 1.35 -12.14
C ALA A 200 -15.80 2.67 -11.65
N ARG A 201 -14.96 2.63 -10.62
CA ARG A 201 -14.29 3.82 -10.07
C ARG A 201 -13.33 4.47 -11.06
N ILE A 202 -12.60 3.68 -11.86
CA ILE A 202 -11.72 4.20 -12.90
C ILE A 202 -12.55 4.93 -13.96
N ARG A 203 -13.65 4.36 -14.45
CA ARG A 203 -14.52 5.01 -15.43
C ARG A 203 -15.17 6.28 -14.89
N GLU A 204 -15.64 6.26 -13.64
CA GLU A 204 -16.15 7.47 -12.97
C GLU A 204 -15.09 8.58 -12.97
N ALA A 205 -13.83 8.25 -12.63
CA ALA A 205 -12.73 9.19 -12.60
C ALA A 205 -12.34 9.72 -14.00
N MET A 206 -12.47 8.90 -15.05
CA MET A 206 -12.23 9.32 -16.44
C MET A 206 -13.26 10.35 -16.90
N VAL A 207 -14.49 10.30 -16.41
CA VAL A 207 -15.57 11.24 -16.76
C VAL A 207 -15.53 12.47 -15.85
N ASN A 208 -15.37 12.27 -14.56
CA ASN A 208 -15.32 13.31 -13.54
C ASN A 208 -14.29 12.96 -12.47
N PHE A 209 -13.08 13.50 -12.61
CA PHE A 209 -11.98 13.20 -11.70
C PHE A 209 -12.26 13.74 -10.29
N PRO A 210 -12.25 12.89 -9.25
CA PRO A 210 -12.56 13.28 -7.87
C PRO A 210 -11.37 13.98 -7.21
N ALA A 211 -11.05 15.21 -7.61
CA ALA A 211 -9.83 15.93 -7.22
C ALA A 211 -9.66 16.09 -5.70
N GLU A 212 -10.75 16.05 -4.93
CA GLU A 212 -10.73 16.16 -3.46
C GLU A 212 -10.09 14.93 -2.79
N LEU A 213 -10.25 13.72 -3.36
CA LEU A 213 -9.71 12.51 -2.76
C LEU A 213 -8.18 12.50 -2.73
N PRO A 214 -7.46 12.77 -3.84
CA PRO A 214 -6.02 12.94 -3.84
C PRO A 214 -5.50 14.06 -2.93
N GLU A 215 -6.24 15.17 -2.80
CA GLU A 215 -5.88 16.25 -1.88
C GLU A 215 -5.98 15.79 -0.42
N ASN A 216 -7.05 15.08 -0.06
CA ASN A 216 -7.20 14.50 1.28
C ASN A 216 -6.11 13.45 1.55
N ALA A 217 -5.77 12.62 0.55
CA ALA A 217 -4.69 11.65 0.64
C ALA A 217 -3.35 12.33 0.93
N TYR A 218 -3.03 13.38 0.19
CA TYR A 218 -1.83 14.19 0.42
C TYR A 218 -1.80 14.78 1.85
N ASN A 219 -2.90 15.33 2.31
CA ASN A 219 -3.01 15.89 3.65
C ASN A 219 -2.80 14.82 4.75
N ASP A 220 -3.32 13.61 4.54
CA ASP A 220 -3.08 12.49 5.47
C ASP A 220 -1.61 12.09 5.51
N VAL A 221 -0.87 12.13 4.38
CA VAL A 221 0.58 11.90 4.38
C VAL A 221 1.30 12.99 5.15
N MET A 222 0.98 14.25 4.90
CA MET A 222 1.61 15.38 5.58
C MET A 222 1.41 15.36 7.09
N ASN A 223 0.29 14.83 7.58
CA ASN A 223 -0.06 14.86 9.00
C ASN A 223 0.16 13.53 9.74
N ILE A 224 0.18 12.39 9.04
CA ILE A 224 0.16 11.06 9.68
C ILE A 224 1.29 10.17 9.17
N TYR A 225 1.41 10.00 7.83
CA TYR A 225 2.26 8.97 7.23
C TYR A 225 3.64 9.49 6.80
N ASN A 226 4.31 10.24 7.68
CA ASN A 226 5.63 10.80 7.46
C ASN A 226 6.62 10.43 8.57
N THR A 227 7.90 10.53 8.26
CA THR A 227 8.98 10.14 9.20
C THR A 227 9.06 11.04 10.44
N HIS A 228 8.59 12.29 10.39
CA HIS A 228 8.56 13.18 11.55
C HIS A 228 7.55 12.68 12.58
N GLU A 229 6.30 12.40 12.15
CA GLU A 229 5.27 11.86 13.01
C GLU A 229 5.62 10.45 13.50
N MET A 230 6.15 9.61 12.63
CA MET A 230 6.64 8.28 13.00
C MET A 230 7.70 8.41 14.12
N LYS A 231 8.71 9.25 13.95
CA LYS A 231 9.76 9.50 14.94
C LYS A 231 9.18 10.00 16.27
N ARG A 232 8.27 10.98 16.22
CA ARG A 232 7.62 11.54 17.41
C ARG A 232 6.91 10.45 18.22
N LYS A 233 6.14 9.58 17.54
CA LYS A 233 5.41 8.46 18.15
C LYS A 233 6.37 7.41 18.73
N TYR A 234 7.44 7.06 18.03
CA TYR A 234 8.46 6.13 18.53
C TYR A 234 9.15 6.64 19.78
N VAL A 235 9.57 7.91 19.79
CA VAL A 235 10.20 8.53 20.98
C VAL A 235 9.25 8.52 22.18
N ALA A 236 7.98 8.91 21.97
CA ALA A 236 6.98 8.87 23.03
C ALA A 236 6.74 7.44 23.56
N PHE A 237 6.67 6.46 22.66
CA PHE A 237 6.48 5.07 23.01
C PHE A 237 7.66 4.50 23.84
N TYR A 238 8.90 4.75 23.41
CA TYR A 238 10.08 4.30 24.16
C TYR A 238 10.20 4.97 25.54
N ASN A 239 9.94 6.26 25.63
CA ASN A 239 9.96 6.97 26.91
C ASN A 239 8.91 6.40 27.88
N ALA A 240 7.69 6.14 27.39
CA ALA A 240 6.63 5.53 28.20
C ALA A 240 6.97 4.11 28.71
N ILE A 241 7.74 3.35 27.93
CA ILE A 241 8.26 2.04 28.38
C ILE A 241 9.33 2.22 29.46
N ILE A 242 10.28 3.15 29.27
CA ILE A 242 11.38 3.42 30.20
C ILE A 242 10.82 3.91 31.54
N ASP A 243 9.84 4.79 31.50
CA ASP A 243 9.20 5.39 32.69
C ASP A 243 8.22 4.43 33.39
N GLY A 244 8.04 3.21 32.87
CA GLY A 244 7.11 2.20 33.42
C GLY A 244 5.63 2.57 33.33
N ILE A 245 5.27 3.56 32.51
CA ILE A 245 3.92 4.09 32.35
C ILE A 245 3.08 3.20 31.43
N HIS A 246 3.69 2.52 30.47
CA HIS A 246 3.01 1.56 29.58
C HIS A 246 2.82 0.22 30.29
N LYS A 247 1.60 0.00 30.76
CA LYS A 247 1.12 -1.34 31.10
C LYS A 247 0.45 -1.94 29.84
N PHE A 248 1.14 -2.86 29.20
CA PHE A 248 0.59 -3.66 28.09
C PHE A 248 -0.38 -4.72 28.60
#